data_5e32160433fef1ec5863583f93e59ee8
#
_entry.id   5e32160433fef1ec5863583f93e59ee8
#
_cell.length_a   1.000
_cell.length_b   1.000
_cell.length_c   1.000
_cell.angle_alpha   90.00
_cell.angle_beta   90.00
_cell.angle_gamma   90.00
#
_symmetry.space_group_name_H-M   'P 1'
#
loop_
_entity.id
_entity.type
_entity.pdbx_description
1 polymer ?
#
loop_
_entity_poly.entity_id
_entity_poly.type
_entity_poly.pdbx_seq_one_letter_code
_entity_poly.pdbx_strand_id
1 'polypeptide(L)'
;MCILNTLLGFAQFGGLQFHQPTLYDVDNSSFIESTRDAIEADNARSRSQLNQLANVRLKVINLLAEDIDQELRDTLNAYYQKLNTYSTTYLYPYQYQEIMEISRNVDNAVVAYNNRVAMQKQQETESKKEWTGTGFALNGKYVVTNFHVVDGATHILLKGIGGDFNKQYKANIVHVDANNDLAILQISDSSFIGFSNLPYSLEQKIMEVGEEIYTLGYPMSSIMGEEIKYTQGVVSSKTGIQGDVTVYQISAPIQPGNSGGPLFNKQGNIVGITSSGLNREMFNSENVNYAIKVSYLMTLIVNLMDIQVIPNGQKNSTCNLTEQITNNKEYIFIISCNQ
;
A
#
# COMPACT_ATOMS: atom_id res chain seq x y z
N MET A 1 24.83 18.09 -72.14
CA MET A 1 26.06 18.73 -71.60
C MET A 1 25.87 19.41 -70.26
N CYS A 2 24.71 20.04 -69.95
CA CYS A 2 24.44 20.65 -68.64
C CYS A 2 24.21 19.69 -67.47
N ILE A 3 23.72 18.48 -67.72
CA ILE A 3 23.42 17.51 -66.66
C ILE A 3 24.70 16.81 -66.11
N LEU A 4 25.73 16.71 -66.93
CA LEU A 4 26.99 16.09 -66.51
C LEU A 4 27.81 16.99 -65.57
N ASN A 5 27.70 18.31 -65.68
CA ASN A 5 28.43 19.24 -64.81
C ASN A 5 27.82 19.38 -63.42
N THR A 6 26.53 19.08 -63.29
CA THR A 6 25.85 19.09 -61.96
C THR A 6 26.13 17.79 -61.16
N LEU A 7 26.34 16.67 -61.86
CA LEU A 7 26.75 15.38 -61.23
C LEU A 7 28.23 15.41 -60.79
N LEU A 8 29.12 16.13 -61.50
CA LEU A 8 30.54 16.27 -61.14
C LEU A 8 30.75 17.16 -59.88
N GLY A 9 29.86 18.10 -59.62
CA GLY A 9 29.94 18.95 -58.43
C GLY A 9 29.65 18.23 -57.11
N PHE A 10 28.91 17.13 -57.15
CA PHE A 10 28.62 16.30 -55.95
C PHE A 10 29.62 15.18 -55.70
N ALA A 11 30.47 14.84 -56.68
CA ALA A 11 31.45 13.76 -56.56
C ALA A 11 32.73 14.13 -55.80
N GLN A 12 32.89 15.38 -55.32
CA GLN A 12 34.06 15.81 -54.53
C GLN A 12 34.03 15.42 -53.05
N PHE A 13 32.95 14.82 -52.58
CA PHE A 13 32.81 14.46 -51.16
C PHE A 13 33.18 13.00 -50.83
N GLY A 14 33.65 12.19 -51.78
CA GLY A 14 33.92 10.79 -51.55
C GLY A 14 35.31 10.27 -51.83
N GLY A 15 36.31 11.08 -52.16
CA GLY A 15 37.70 10.65 -52.32
C GLY A 15 37.99 9.74 -53.54
N LEU A 16 37.10 9.68 -54.53
CA LEU A 16 37.28 8.95 -55.77
C LEU A 16 37.73 9.90 -56.87
N GLN A 17 39.06 9.83 -57.26
CA GLN A 17 39.57 10.48 -58.46
C GLN A 17 39.11 9.65 -59.66
N PHE A 18 38.24 10.21 -60.52
CA PHE A 18 37.90 9.61 -61.79
C PHE A 18 38.91 10.03 -62.90
N HIS A 19 39.59 9.05 -63.51
CA HIS A 19 40.31 9.24 -64.74
C HIS A 19 39.32 9.45 -65.89
N GLN A 20 39.54 10.48 -66.74
CA GLN A 20 38.73 10.68 -67.94
C GLN A 20 38.96 9.56 -68.94
N PRO A 21 37.95 8.79 -69.34
CA PRO A 21 38.09 7.83 -70.43
C PRO A 21 37.95 8.55 -71.79
N THR A 22 38.79 8.15 -72.73
CA THR A 22 38.71 8.52 -74.16
C THR A 22 37.44 7.96 -74.76
N LEU A 23 36.78 8.75 -75.63
CA LEU A 23 35.54 8.48 -76.35
C LEU A 23 35.61 7.12 -77.09
N TYR A 24 34.92 6.16 -76.54
CA TYR A 24 34.34 5.02 -77.27
C TYR A 24 32.88 4.88 -76.83
N ASP A 25 31.98 4.67 -77.80
CA ASP A 25 30.54 4.47 -77.55
C ASP A 25 30.30 3.19 -76.68
N VAL A 26 30.43 3.41 -75.39
CA VAL A 26 29.95 2.44 -74.42
C VAL A 26 28.61 2.98 -73.93
N ASP A 27 27.60 2.14 -74.02
CA ASP A 27 26.29 2.43 -73.42
C ASP A 27 26.45 2.59 -71.89
N ASN A 28 26.60 3.83 -71.45
CA ASN A 28 26.83 4.18 -70.05
C ASN A 28 25.54 4.26 -69.22
N SER A 29 24.38 3.87 -69.77
CA SER A 29 23.10 4.01 -69.10
C SER A 29 23.04 3.22 -67.81
N SER A 30 23.52 1.97 -67.80
CA SER A 30 23.55 1.11 -66.60
C SER A 30 24.52 1.61 -65.52
N PHE A 31 25.65 2.22 -65.91
CA PHE A 31 26.60 2.81 -64.98
C PHE A 31 26.04 4.07 -64.32
N ILE A 32 25.37 4.93 -65.09
CA ILE A 32 24.72 6.13 -64.59
C ILE A 32 23.58 5.78 -63.65
N GLU A 33 22.80 4.78 -64.00
CA GLU A 33 21.67 4.30 -63.16
C GLU A 33 22.18 3.71 -61.85
N SER A 34 23.18 2.82 -61.87
CA SER A 34 23.76 2.25 -60.66
C SER A 34 24.43 3.31 -59.75
N THR A 35 25.07 4.35 -60.35
CA THR A 35 25.67 5.45 -59.60
C THR A 35 24.60 6.34 -58.94
N ARG A 36 23.49 6.59 -59.62
CA ARG A 36 22.36 7.31 -59.12
C ARG A 36 21.71 6.58 -57.92
N ASP A 37 21.46 5.28 -58.07
CA ASP A 37 20.89 4.45 -57.00
C ASP A 37 21.78 4.40 -55.78
N ALA A 38 23.13 4.32 -55.99
CA ALA A 38 24.11 4.38 -54.89
C ALA A 38 24.08 5.73 -54.14
N ILE A 39 23.96 6.83 -54.87
CA ILE A 39 23.85 8.17 -54.27
C ILE A 39 22.52 8.34 -53.52
N GLU A 40 21.41 7.86 -54.08
CA GLU A 40 20.10 7.92 -53.43
C GLU A 40 20.09 7.07 -52.17
N ALA A 41 20.71 5.90 -52.17
CA ALA A 41 20.82 5.01 -50.99
C ALA A 41 21.68 5.65 -49.90
N ASP A 42 22.80 6.31 -50.25
CA ASP A 42 23.67 7.01 -49.28
C ASP A 42 22.99 8.23 -48.67
N ASN A 43 22.26 8.99 -49.46
CA ASN A 43 21.45 10.11 -49.02
C ASN A 43 20.30 9.64 -48.09
N ALA A 44 19.64 8.53 -48.38
CA ALA A 44 18.61 7.96 -47.54
C ALA A 44 19.19 7.48 -46.20
N ARG A 45 20.37 6.83 -46.23
CA ARG A 45 21.11 6.40 -45.02
C ARG A 45 21.46 7.59 -44.15
N SER A 46 22.04 8.65 -44.73
CA SER A 46 22.45 9.87 -44.03
C SER A 46 21.27 10.57 -43.38
N ARG A 47 20.10 10.67 -44.05
CA ARG A 47 18.85 11.21 -43.49
C ARG A 47 18.36 10.37 -42.32
N SER A 48 18.40 9.04 -42.45
CA SER A 48 18.00 8.12 -41.36
C SER A 48 18.88 8.32 -40.12
N GLN A 49 20.19 8.44 -40.29
CA GLN A 49 21.13 8.64 -39.18
C GLN A 49 20.91 9.99 -38.46
N LEU A 50 20.68 11.06 -39.23
CA LEU A 50 20.36 12.38 -38.67
C LEU A 50 19.03 12.39 -37.92
N ASN A 51 18.03 11.70 -38.43
CA ASN A 51 16.75 11.51 -37.72
C ASN A 51 16.94 10.77 -36.40
N GLN A 52 17.79 9.74 -36.36
CA GLN A 52 18.11 9.05 -35.10
C GLN A 52 18.79 9.97 -34.09
N LEU A 53 19.76 10.79 -34.51
CA LEU A 53 20.35 11.78 -33.61
C LEU A 53 19.30 12.74 -33.04
N ALA A 54 18.40 13.25 -33.90
CA ALA A 54 17.32 14.13 -33.46
C ALA A 54 16.39 13.43 -32.44
N ASN A 55 16.03 12.19 -32.70
CA ASN A 55 15.18 11.40 -31.81
C ASN A 55 15.85 11.15 -30.45
N VAL A 56 17.12 10.79 -30.41
CA VAL A 56 17.85 10.57 -29.16
C VAL A 56 18.00 11.86 -28.36
N ARG A 57 18.29 13.01 -29.03
CA ARG A 57 18.29 14.32 -28.38
C ARG A 57 16.95 14.67 -27.76
N LEU A 58 15.88 14.51 -28.52
CA LEU A 58 14.52 14.81 -28.02
C LEU A 58 14.16 13.93 -26.83
N LYS A 59 14.50 12.65 -26.89
CA LYS A 59 14.30 11.70 -25.78
C LYS A 59 15.00 12.19 -24.50
N VAL A 60 16.28 12.57 -24.59
CA VAL A 60 17.04 13.06 -23.43
C VAL A 60 16.46 14.38 -22.90
N ILE A 61 16.07 15.32 -23.78
CA ILE A 61 15.43 16.58 -23.37
C ILE A 61 14.11 16.31 -22.61
N ASN A 62 13.26 15.41 -23.12
CA ASN A 62 11.99 15.08 -22.48
C ASN A 62 12.21 14.46 -21.10
N LEU A 63 13.17 13.55 -20.94
CA LEU A 63 13.52 12.96 -19.66
C LEU A 63 14.08 13.99 -18.67
N LEU A 64 14.87 14.97 -19.13
CA LEU A 64 15.39 16.05 -18.29
C LEU A 64 14.30 17.01 -17.79
N ALA A 65 13.15 17.07 -18.47
CA ALA A 65 11.99 17.85 -18.06
C ALA A 65 11.13 17.15 -17.00
N GLU A 66 11.34 15.85 -16.75
CA GLU A 66 10.64 15.09 -15.73
C GLU A 66 11.24 15.33 -14.34
N ASP A 67 10.47 15.02 -13.30
CA ASP A 67 10.96 15.03 -11.92
C ASP A 67 11.74 13.74 -11.64
N ILE A 68 13.06 13.81 -11.84
CA ILE A 68 14.02 12.71 -11.70
C ILE A 68 15.07 13.04 -10.66
N ASP A 69 15.73 12.01 -10.11
CA ASP A 69 16.81 12.19 -9.13
C ASP A 69 18.06 12.87 -9.77
N GLN A 70 18.94 13.38 -8.91
CA GLN A 70 20.13 14.11 -9.37
C GLN A 70 21.09 13.20 -10.14
N GLU A 71 21.20 11.92 -9.78
CA GLU A 71 22.09 10.96 -10.43
C GLU A 71 21.70 10.71 -11.90
N LEU A 72 20.40 10.47 -12.14
CA LEU A 72 19.88 10.32 -13.50
C LEU A 72 19.98 11.63 -14.27
N ARG A 73 19.71 12.77 -13.63
CA ARG A 73 19.84 14.12 -14.23
C ARG A 73 21.25 14.42 -14.70
N ASP A 74 22.26 14.12 -13.89
CA ASP A 74 23.67 14.34 -14.24
C ASP A 74 24.09 13.42 -15.40
N THR A 75 23.66 12.16 -15.37
CA THR A 75 23.90 11.21 -16.45
C THR A 75 23.31 11.68 -17.78
N LEU A 76 22.05 12.10 -17.77
CA LEU A 76 21.34 12.59 -18.96
C LEU A 76 21.97 13.90 -19.49
N ASN A 77 22.39 14.81 -18.62
CA ASN A 77 23.07 16.03 -19.01
C ASN A 77 24.41 15.72 -19.71
N ALA A 78 25.20 14.78 -19.20
CA ALA A 78 26.44 14.37 -19.84
C ALA A 78 26.20 13.84 -21.26
N TYR A 79 25.19 12.99 -21.44
CA TYR A 79 24.79 12.51 -22.77
C TYR A 79 24.26 13.62 -23.67
N TYR A 80 23.46 14.53 -23.14
CA TYR A 80 22.96 15.67 -23.90
C TYR A 80 24.11 16.57 -24.43
N GLN A 81 25.06 16.89 -23.59
CA GLN A 81 26.24 17.66 -24.00
C GLN A 81 27.03 16.93 -25.11
N LYS A 82 27.25 15.63 -24.96
CA LYS A 82 27.93 14.82 -25.97
C LYS A 82 27.17 14.80 -27.29
N LEU A 83 25.84 14.54 -27.26
CA LEU A 83 25.02 14.56 -28.46
C LEU A 83 25.03 15.90 -29.19
N ASN A 84 25.19 17.02 -28.49
CA ASN A 84 25.25 18.34 -29.10
C ASN A 84 26.57 18.63 -29.82
N THR A 85 27.62 17.83 -29.61
CA THR A 85 28.87 17.94 -30.37
C THR A 85 28.76 17.40 -31.81
N TYR A 86 27.72 16.60 -32.13
CA TYR A 86 27.57 16.04 -33.45
C TYR A 86 26.93 17.00 -34.43
N SER A 87 27.40 16.93 -35.71
CA SER A 87 26.85 17.73 -36.80
C SER A 87 25.37 17.37 -37.06
N THR A 88 24.59 18.36 -37.48
CA THR A 88 23.20 18.19 -37.92
C THR A 88 23.08 17.99 -39.43
N THR A 89 24.18 17.98 -40.16
CA THR A 89 24.18 17.86 -41.62
C THR A 89 24.82 16.56 -42.11
N TYR A 90 25.78 16.01 -41.37
CA TYR A 90 26.44 14.76 -41.70
C TYR A 90 27.01 14.10 -40.46
N LEU A 91 26.92 12.76 -40.42
CA LEU A 91 27.48 11.92 -39.35
C LEU A 91 28.48 10.92 -39.94
N TYR A 92 29.65 10.84 -39.35
CA TYR A 92 30.58 9.74 -39.67
C TYR A 92 30.06 8.41 -39.10
N PRO A 93 30.38 7.27 -39.72
CA PRO A 93 29.86 5.96 -39.25
C PRO A 93 30.16 5.67 -37.78
N TYR A 94 31.32 6.05 -37.25
CA TYR A 94 31.67 5.88 -35.83
C TYR A 94 30.81 6.75 -34.92
N GLN A 95 30.46 7.98 -35.34
CA GLN A 95 29.58 8.88 -34.59
C GLN A 95 28.14 8.30 -34.49
N TYR A 96 27.68 7.68 -35.57
CA TYR A 96 26.39 7.01 -35.55
C TYR A 96 26.37 5.82 -34.57
N GLN A 97 27.44 5.01 -34.51
CA GLN A 97 27.56 3.93 -33.54
C GLN A 97 27.57 4.47 -32.11
N GLU A 98 28.26 5.57 -31.86
CA GLU A 98 28.32 6.24 -30.56
C GLU A 98 26.93 6.78 -30.13
N ILE A 99 26.16 7.35 -31.07
CA ILE A 99 24.78 7.82 -30.83
C ILE A 99 23.87 6.63 -30.43
N MET A 100 24.01 5.50 -31.10
CA MET A 100 23.23 4.29 -30.79
C MET A 100 23.60 3.69 -29.43
N GLU A 101 24.89 3.78 -29.05
CA GLU A 101 25.35 3.40 -27.73
C GLU A 101 24.81 4.33 -26.64
N ILE A 102 24.86 5.65 -26.86
CA ILE A 102 24.24 6.63 -25.95
C ILE A 102 22.76 6.35 -25.80
N SER A 103 22.02 6.08 -26.88
CA SER A 103 20.59 5.73 -26.81
C SER A 103 20.34 4.54 -25.90
N ARG A 104 21.13 3.48 -26.02
CA ARG A 104 21.02 2.27 -25.19
C ARG A 104 21.38 2.57 -23.74
N ASN A 105 22.41 3.37 -23.49
CA ASN A 105 22.82 3.73 -22.15
C ASN A 105 21.79 4.63 -21.45
N VAL A 106 21.11 5.52 -22.18
CA VAL A 106 19.95 6.29 -21.68
C VAL A 106 18.83 5.35 -21.26
N ASP A 107 18.48 4.35 -22.10
CA ASP A 107 17.45 3.37 -21.75
C ASP A 107 17.80 2.58 -20.48
N ASN A 108 19.05 2.13 -20.38
CA ASN A 108 19.54 1.41 -19.21
C ASN A 108 19.51 2.27 -17.94
N ALA A 109 19.91 3.55 -18.03
CA ALA A 109 19.87 4.47 -16.91
C ALA A 109 18.43 4.73 -16.41
N VAL A 110 17.47 4.90 -17.33
CA VAL A 110 16.05 5.04 -16.99
C VAL A 110 15.50 3.79 -16.33
N VAL A 111 15.84 2.59 -16.83
CA VAL A 111 15.43 1.33 -16.21
C VAL A 111 16.01 1.20 -14.80
N ALA A 112 17.29 1.52 -14.62
CA ALA A 112 17.93 1.48 -13.30
C ALA A 112 17.28 2.46 -12.31
N TYR A 113 16.98 3.68 -12.75
CA TYR A 113 16.23 4.67 -11.97
C TYR A 113 14.85 4.16 -11.55
N ASN A 114 14.05 3.66 -12.50
CA ASN A 114 12.72 3.14 -12.21
C ASN A 114 12.75 1.98 -11.21
N ASN A 115 13.75 1.10 -11.31
CA ASN A 115 13.93 0.00 -10.37
C ASN A 115 14.28 0.53 -8.96
N ARG A 116 15.16 1.55 -8.84
CA ARG A 116 15.47 2.18 -7.55
C ARG A 116 14.23 2.81 -6.92
N VAL A 117 13.45 3.57 -7.69
CA VAL A 117 12.22 4.20 -7.21
C VAL A 117 11.19 3.14 -6.78
N ALA A 118 11.05 2.05 -7.52
CA ALA A 118 10.17 0.95 -7.17
C ALA A 118 10.62 0.25 -5.87
N MET A 119 11.92 -0.02 -5.71
CA MET A 119 12.47 -0.60 -4.48
C MET A 119 12.32 0.33 -3.27
N GLN A 120 12.54 1.64 -3.44
CA GLN A 120 12.32 2.63 -2.37
C GLN A 120 10.86 2.70 -1.95
N LYS A 121 9.92 2.73 -2.89
CA LYS A 121 8.49 2.67 -2.60
C LYS A 121 8.08 1.37 -1.92
N GLN A 122 8.67 0.26 -2.30
CA GLN A 122 8.44 -1.03 -1.66
C GLN A 122 8.97 -1.05 -0.22
N GLN A 123 10.19 -0.56 0.02
CA GLN A 123 10.78 -0.42 1.35
C GLN A 123 10.01 0.58 2.24
N GLU A 124 9.54 1.70 1.69
CA GLU A 124 8.68 2.66 2.41
C GLU A 124 7.31 2.04 2.75
N THR A 125 6.77 1.19 1.89
CA THR A 125 5.51 0.47 2.12
C THR A 125 5.71 -0.65 3.14
N GLU A 126 6.84 -1.35 3.13
CA GLU A 126 7.18 -2.40 4.10
C GLU A 126 7.56 -1.80 5.48
N SER A 127 8.24 -0.66 5.53
CA SER A 127 8.63 0.01 6.79
C SER A 127 7.48 0.75 7.48
N LYS A 128 6.30 0.83 6.86
CA LYS A 128 5.11 1.54 7.38
C LYS A 128 3.82 0.76 7.23
N LYS A 129 3.89 -0.55 7.37
CA LYS A 129 2.65 -1.32 7.46
C LYS A 129 2.06 -1.09 8.86
N GLU A 130 1.40 0.05 9.02
CA GLU A 130 0.60 0.35 10.19
C GLU A 130 -0.85 -0.06 9.93
N TRP A 131 -1.43 -0.74 10.91
CA TRP A 131 -2.86 -1.05 10.91
C TRP A 131 -3.44 -0.85 12.29
N THR A 132 -4.75 -0.70 12.36
CA THR A 132 -5.42 -0.42 13.61
C THR A 132 -6.60 -1.36 13.84
N GLY A 133 -6.90 -1.57 15.11
CA GLY A 133 -8.07 -2.24 15.61
C GLY A 133 -8.61 -1.56 16.85
N THR A 134 -9.60 -2.15 17.45
CA THR A 134 -10.19 -1.74 18.73
C THR A 134 -9.85 -2.77 19.80
N GLY A 135 -9.72 -2.33 21.04
CA GLY A 135 -9.62 -3.18 22.21
C GLY A 135 -10.38 -2.59 23.38
N PHE A 136 -10.61 -3.39 24.41
CA PHE A 136 -11.29 -2.97 25.64
C PHE A 136 -10.61 -3.52 26.89
N ALA A 137 -10.80 -2.83 28.00
CA ALA A 137 -10.13 -3.14 29.27
C ALA A 137 -10.69 -4.40 29.96
N LEU A 138 -9.80 -5.16 30.56
CA LEU A 138 -10.05 -6.03 31.72
C LEU A 138 -9.46 -5.39 32.97
N ASN A 139 -9.78 -5.91 34.16
CA ASN A 139 -9.16 -5.41 35.41
C ASN A 139 -7.63 -5.57 35.37
N GLY A 140 -6.92 -4.66 36.06
CA GLY A 140 -5.47 -4.62 36.05
C GLY A 140 -4.92 -3.95 34.79
N LYS A 141 -3.88 -4.51 34.17
CA LYS A 141 -3.21 -3.93 33.01
C LYS A 141 -3.58 -4.62 31.70
N TYR A 142 -4.71 -5.29 31.63
CA TYR A 142 -5.05 -6.17 30.53
C TYR A 142 -6.06 -5.55 29.57
N VAL A 143 -5.91 -5.86 28.29
CA VAL A 143 -6.78 -5.39 27.18
C VAL A 143 -7.08 -6.57 26.26
N VAL A 144 -8.33 -6.70 25.86
CA VAL A 144 -8.79 -7.71 24.89
C VAL A 144 -8.86 -7.09 23.49
N THR A 145 -8.49 -7.87 22.49
CA THR A 145 -8.69 -7.58 21.06
C THR A 145 -8.80 -8.88 20.26
N ASN A 146 -8.93 -8.79 18.93
CA ASN A 146 -8.79 -9.95 18.06
C ASN A 146 -7.32 -10.34 17.86
N PHE A 147 -7.08 -11.63 17.60
CA PHE A 147 -5.76 -12.14 17.26
C PHE A 147 -5.27 -11.53 15.93
N HIS A 148 -6.09 -11.49 14.88
CA HIS A 148 -5.71 -10.91 13.59
C HIS A 148 -5.33 -9.41 13.65
N VAL A 149 -5.76 -8.69 14.70
CA VAL A 149 -5.35 -7.28 14.92
C VAL A 149 -3.90 -7.18 15.37
N VAL A 150 -3.36 -8.19 16.04
CA VAL A 150 -2.01 -8.16 16.61
C VAL A 150 -1.06 -9.19 15.98
N ASP A 151 -1.54 -10.01 15.08
CA ASP A 151 -0.75 -11.01 14.37
C ASP A 151 0.31 -10.35 13.50
N GLY A 152 1.56 -10.79 13.67
CA GLY A 152 2.71 -10.23 12.96
C GLY A 152 3.15 -8.83 13.41
N ALA A 153 2.54 -8.25 14.46
CA ALA A 153 2.96 -6.96 14.99
C ALA A 153 4.27 -7.06 15.77
N THR A 154 5.23 -6.20 15.47
CA THR A 154 6.46 -6.04 16.26
C THR A 154 6.28 -5.01 17.38
N HIS A 155 5.41 -4.05 17.18
CA HIS A 155 5.07 -3.04 18.17
C HIS A 155 3.55 -2.87 18.25
N ILE A 156 3.06 -2.83 19.48
CA ILE A 156 1.63 -2.64 19.78
C ILE A 156 1.52 -1.43 20.72
N LEU A 157 0.74 -0.46 20.29
CA LEU A 157 0.47 0.77 21.02
C LEU A 157 -1.04 0.93 21.26
N LEU A 158 -1.40 1.41 22.44
CA LEU A 158 -2.77 1.72 22.85
C LEU A 158 -2.95 3.22 22.96
N LYS A 159 -3.98 3.76 22.34
CA LYS A 159 -4.37 5.18 22.42
C LYS A 159 -5.80 5.33 22.94
N GLY A 160 -6.10 6.45 23.58
CA GLY A 160 -7.44 6.78 24.03
C GLY A 160 -7.80 6.25 25.42
N ILE A 161 -6.82 5.80 26.20
CA ILE A 161 -7.04 5.43 27.62
C ILE A 161 -7.47 6.66 28.41
N GLY A 162 -8.64 6.57 29.06
CA GLY A 162 -9.23 7.70 29.76
C GLY A 162 -9.60 8.88 28.85
N GLY A 163 -9.76 8.64 27.55
CA GLY A 163 -10.04 9.67 26.54
C GLY A 163 -8.82 10.49 26.10
N ASP A 164 -7.62 10.14 26.54
CA ASP A 164 -6.38 10.83 26.15
C ASP A 164 -5.73 10.14 24.94
N PHE A 165 -5.86 10.76 23.76
CA PHE A 165 -5.26 10.29 22.50
C PHE A 165 -3.82 10.80 22.29
N ASN A 166 -3.35 11.75 23.09
CA ASN A 166 -1.98 12.25 23.00
C ASN A 166 -0.99 11.29 23.66
N LYS A 167 -1.47 10.48 24.61
CA LYS A 167 -0.66 9.49 25.30
C LYS A 167 -0.81 8.11 24.69
N GLN A 168 0.31 7.46 24.45
CA GLN A 168 0.37 6.10 23.92
C GLN A 168 1.01 5.19 24.96
N TYR A 169 0.46 3.97 25.09
CA TYR A 169 0.99 2.98 26.01
C TYR A 169 1.44 1.75 25.22
N LYS A 170 2.65 1.28 25.48
CA LYS A 170 3.16 0.03 24.93
C LYS A 170 2.46 -1.15 25.57
N ALA A 171 2.14 -2.15 24.76
CA ALA A 171 1.57 -3.41 25.22
C ALA A 171 2.27 -4.60 24.59
N ASN A 172 2.26 -5.72 25.32
CA ASN A 172 2.77 -7.01 24.85
C ASN A 172 1.61 -8.01 24.78
N ILE A 173 1.65 -8.92 23.84
CA ILE A 173 0.73 -10.06 23.78
C ILE A 173 1.09 -11.01 24.94
N VAL A 174 0.11 -11.35 25.76
CA VAL A 174 0.29 -12.33 26.85
C VAL A 174 -0.40 -13.66 26.59
N HIS A 175 -1.57 -13.65 25.96
CA HIS A 175 -2.30 -14.84 25.56
C HIS A 175 -2.97 -14.66 24.22
N VAL A 176 -3.05 -15.74 23.45
CA VAL A 176 -3.77 -15.80 22.18
C VAL A 176 -4.58 -17.08 22.07
N ASP A 177 -5.70 -16.97 21.39
CA ASP A 177 -6.46 -18.08 20.84
C ASP A 177 -6.68 -17.79 19.35
N ALA A 178 -5.76 -18.30 18.53
CA ALA A 178 -5.80 -18.08 17.10
C ALA A 178 -7.00 -18.72 16.40
N ASN A 179 -7.52 -19.83 16.98
CA ASN A 179 -8.70 -20.53 16.42
C ASN A 179 -9.98 -19.73 16.62
N ASN A 180 -10.11 -19.04 17.75
CA ASN A 180 -11.26 -18.20 18.06
C ASN A 180 -10.99 -16.70 17.83
N ASP A 181 -9.86 -16.37 17.17
CA ASP A 181 -9.46 -14.98 16.84
C ASP A 181 -9.46 -14.05 18.07
N LEU A 182 -8.89 -14.48 19.19
CA LEU A 182 -8.81 -13.71 20.44
C LEU A 182 -7.36 -13.45 20.84
N ALA A 183 -7.08 -12.27 21.38
CA ALA A 183 -5.81 -11.93 22.01
C ALA A 183 -6.03 -11.12 23.28
N ILE A 184 -5.18 -11.38 24.29
CA ILE A 184 -5.09 -10.59 25.52
C ILE A 184 -3.72 -9.92 25.53
N LEU A 185 -3.74 -8.61 25.68
CA LEU A 185 -2.56 -7.75 25.78
C LEU A 185 -2.34 -7.33 27.23
N GLN A 186 -1.10 -7.09 27.60
CA GLN A 186 -0.74 -6.46 28.86
C GLN A 186 0.00 -5.15 28.59
N ILE A 187 -0.47 -4.05 29.18
CA ILE A 187 0.22 -2.78 29.14
C ILE A 187 1.54 -2.89 29.92
N SER A 188 2.65 -2.72 29.22
CA SER A 188 4.00 -2.87 29.76
C SER A 188 4.58 -1.58 30.33
N ASP A 189 3.92 -0.43 30.08
CA ASP A 189 4.36 0.86 30.59
C ASP A 189 4.25 0.90 32.13
N SER A 190 5.35 1.25 32.80
CA SER A 190 5.42 1.31 34.26
C SER A 190 4.58 2.45 34.85
N SER A 191 4.34 3.51 34.07
CA SER A 191 3.52 4.66 34.49
C SER A 191 2.02 4.33 34.53
N PHE A 192 1.59 3.22 33.92
CA PHE A 192 0.20 2.79 33.94
C PHE A 192 -0.10 1.92 35.17
N ILE A 193 -1.01 2.39 36.01
CA ILE A 193 -1.34 1.75 37.29
C ILE A 193 -2.34 0.59 37.14
N GLY A 194 -3.11 0.54 36.05
CA GLY A 194 -4.13 -0.48 35.79
C GLY A 194 -5.55 0.07 35.80
N PHE A 195 -6.45 -0.71 35.20
CA PHE A 195 -7.89 -0.47 35.21
C PHE A 195 -8.54 -1.07 36.45
N SER A 196 -9.48 -0.35 37.03
CA SER A 196 -10.31 -0.82 38.15
C SER A 196 -11.71 -0.22 38.04
N ASN A 197 -12.67 -0.83 38.72
CA ASN A 197 -14.06 -0.36 38.74
C ASN A 197 -14.66 -0.16 37.34
N LEU A 198 -14.39 -1.13 36.45
CA LEU A 198 -14.94 -1.12 35.10
C LEU A 198 -16.49 -1.09 35.17
N PRO A 199 -17.18 -0.32 34.30
CA PRO A 199 -18.64 -0.12 34.40
C PRO A 199 -19.47 -1.31 33.92
N TYR A 200 -18.87 -2.31 33.32
CA TYR A 200 -19.47 -3.48 32.70
C TYR A 200 -18.98 -4.80 33.31
N SER A 201 -19.71 -5.88 33.04
CA SER A 201 -19.28 -7.26 33.29
C SER A 201 -19.16 -8.02 31.96
N LEU A 202 -18.56 -9.22 32.03
CA LEU A 202 -18.59 -10.22 30.93
C LEU A 202 -19.79 -11.15 31.14
N GLU A 203 -20.83 -11.02 30.32
CA GLU A 203 -22.10 -11.73 30.44
C GLU A 203 -22.11 -12.98 29.56
N GLN A 204 -21.94 -14.17 30.17
CA GLN A 204 -21.84 -15.44 29.44
C GLN A 204 -23.17 -16.01 28.96
N LYS A 205 -24.28 -15.43 29.41
CA LYS A 205 -25.61 -15.87 28.94
C LYS A 205 -25.69 -15.76 27.43
N ILE A 206 -26.08 -16.85 26.77
CA ILE A 206 -26.26 -16.85 25.31
C ILE A 206 -27.43 -15.91 24.96
N MET A 207 -27.13 -14.98 24.07
CA MET A 207 -28.11 -14.02 23.53
C MET A 207 -29.09 -14.74 22.62
N GLU A 208 -30.37 -14.34 22.68
CA GLU A 208 -31.43 -14.84 21.81
C GLU A 208 -31.49 -14.04 20.49
N VAL A 209 -31.98 -14.66 19.43
CA VAL A 209 -32.22 -13.98 18.17
C VAL A 209 -33.23 -12.85 18.37
N GLY A 210 -32.92 -11.64 17.87
CA GLY A 210 -33.73 -10.44 18.03
C GLY A 210 -33.39 -9.60 19.26
N GLU A 211 -32.52 -10.08 20.16
CA GLU A 211 -32.06 -9.24 21.28
C GLU A 211 -31.17 -8.08 20.76
N GLU A 212 -31.42 -6.89 21.32
CA GLU A 212 -30.70 -5.67 20.96
C GLU A 212 -29.25 -5.72 21.44
N ILE A 213 -28.36 -5.29 20.56
CA ILE A 213 -26.91 -5.17 20.83
C ILE A 213 -26.36 -3.87 20.27
N TYR A 214 -25.26 -3.41 20.85
CA TYR A 214 -24.48 -2.31 20.30
C TYR A 214 -22.98 -2.55 20.48
N THR A 215 -22.20 -1.87 19.69
CA THR A 215 -20.74 -1.87 19.81
C THR A 215 -20.19 -0.46 19.74
N LEU A 216 -19.04 -0.28 20.36
CA LEU A 216 -18.24 0.93 20.38
C LEU A 216 -16.84 0.58 19.84
N GLY A 217 -16.30 1.42 18.96
CA GLY A 217 -14.99 1.18 18.39
C GLY A 217 -14.46 2.36 17.58
N TYR A 218 -13.34 2.11 16.90
CA TYR A 218 -12.62 3.12 16.14
C TYR A 218 -12.42 2.68 14.68
N PRO A 219 -13.52 2.61 13.88
CA PRO A 219 -13.43 2.19 12.51
C PRO A 219 -12.58 3.17 11.71
N MET A 220 -11.65 2.65 10.90
CA MET A 220 -10.83 3.45 9.98
C MET A 220 -10.32 4.76 10.63
N SER A 221 -9.71 4.67 11.81
CA SER A 221 -9.33 5.83 12.63
C SER A 221 -8.44 6.83 11.88
N SER A 222 -7.64 6.38 10.92
CA SER A 222 -6.83 7.23 10.03
C SER A 222 -7.66 8.12 9.10
N ILE A 223 -8.92 7.75 8.82
CA ILE A 223 -9.82 8.48 7.91
C ILE A 223 -10.95 9.16 8.69
N MET A 224 -11.56 8.42 9.64
CA MET A 224 -12.74 8.89 10.37
C MET A 224 -12.40 9.60 11.69
N GLY A 225 -11.10 9.72 12.00
CA GLY A 225 -10.61 10.35 13.22
C GLY A 225 -10.71 9.47 14.46
N GLU A 226 -10.17 9.99 15.58
CA GLU A 226 -9.99 9.29 16.87
C GLU A 226 -11.23 9.39 17.78
N GLU A 227 -12.36 9.87 17.29
CA GLU A 227 -13.61 9.86 18.04
C GLU A 227 -14.25 8.48 17.98
N ILE A 228 -14.70 7.96 19.14
CA ILE A 228 -15.36 6.64 19.21
C ILE A 228 -16.66 6.63 18.40
N LYS A 229 -16.91 5.54 17.69
CA LYS A 229 -18.13 5.34 16.88
C LYS A 229 -19.03 4.31 17.54
N TYR A 230 -20.30 4.60 17.50
CA TYR A 230 -21.37 3.73 17.98
C TYR A 230 -22.09 3.11 16.79
N THR A 231 -22.32 1.80 16.85
CA THR A 231 -23.22 1.10 15.94
C THR A 231 -24.13 0.16 16.73
N GLN A 232 -25.37 -0.03 16.26
CA GLN A 232 -26.35 -0.90 16.92
C GLN A 232 -26.99 -1.85 15.94
N GLY A 233 -27.57 -2.90 16.46
CA GLY A 233 -28.31 -3.91 15.73
C GLY A 233 -28.96 -4.92 16.67
N VAL A 234 -29.17 -6.12 16.14
CA VAL A 234 -29.70 -7.26 16.88
C VAL A 234 -28.84 -8.49 16.58
N VAL A 235 -28.97 -9.51 17.44
CA VAL A 235 -28.49 -10.85 17.15
C VAL A 235 -29.35 -11.44 16.04
N SER A 236 -28.77 -11.70 14.87
CA SER A 236 -29.46 -12.28 13.72
C SER A 236 -29.45 -13.80 13.75
N SER A 237 -28.37 -14.41 14.28
CA SER A 237 -28.27 -15.87 14.49
C SER A 237 -27.34 -16.17 15.66
N LYS A 238 -27.59 -17.31 16.34
CA LYS A 238 -26.72 -17.85 17.39
C LYS A 238 -25.47 -18.55 16.83
N THR A 239 -25.37 -18.71 15.51
CA THR A 239 -24.26 -19.37 14.83
C THR A 239 -23.81 -18.54 13.64
N GLY A 240 -22.54 -18.68 13.30
CA GLY A 240 -21.92 -18.07 12.12
C GLY A 240 -22.02 -18.94 10.87
N ILE A 241 -21.07 -18.72 9.96
CA ILE A 241 -20.94 -19.43 8.68
C ILE A 241 -20.82 -20.94 8.96
N GLN A 242 -21.51 -21.74 8.15
CA GLN A 242 -21.51 -23.22 8.25
C GLN A 242 -21.89 -23.78 9.64
N GLY A 243 -22.63 -22.99 10.43
CA GLY A 243 -23.05 -23.40 11.77
C GLY A 243 -21.99 -23.18 12.85
N ASP A 244 -21.01 -22.33 12.63
CA ASP A 244 -20.00 -22.00 13.62
C ASP A 244 -20.63 -21.52 14.92
N VAL A 245 -20.51 -22.30 15.97
CA VAL A 245 -21.08 -22.04 17.29
C VAL A 245 -20.32 -21.00 18.09
N THR A 246 -19.11 -20.62 17.66
CA THR A 246 -18.22 -19.71 18.39
C THR A 246 -18.63 -18.25 18.27
N VAL A 247 -19.42 -17.92 17.25
CA VAL A 247 -19.81 -16.54 16.95
C VAL A 247 -21.32 -16.34 16.93
N TYR A 248 -21.75 -15.10 17.14
CA TYR A 248 -23.06 -14.60 16.74
C TYR A 248 -22.98 -13.99 15.34
N GLN A 249 -24.02 -14.20 14.52
CA GLN A 249 -24.29 -13.32 13.40
C GLN A 249 -25.09 -12.13 13.91
N ILE A 250 -24.68 -10.93 13.56
CA ILE A 250 -25.29 -9.66 14.02
C ILE A 250 -25.62 -8.74 12.85
N SER A 251 -26.63 -7.89 13.02
CA SER A 251 -27.01 -6.88 12.04
C SER A 251 -26.32 -5.54 12.25
N ALA A 252 -25.61 -5.33 13.37
CA ALA A 252 -24.82 -4.11 13.59
C ALA A 252 -23.71 -4.01 12.56
N PRO A 253 -23.56 -2.87 11.85
CA PRO A 253 -22.49 -2.68 10.87
C PRO A 253 -21.09 -2.73 11.53
N ILE A 254 -20.22 -3.61 11.03
CA ILE A 254 -18.84 -3.74 11.47
C ILE A 254 -17.91 -3.38 10.31
N GLN A 255 -17.05 -2.40 10.52
CA GLN A 255 -16.06 -1.92 9.57
C GLN A 255 -14.63 -2.22 10.05
N PRO A 256 -13.62 -2.22 9.16
CA PRO A 256 -12.22 -2.30 9.55
C PRO A 256 -11.88 -1.29 10.63
N GLY A 257 -11.17 -1.75 11.66
CA GLY A 257 -10.88 -0.96 12.85
C GLY A 257 -11.86 -1.18 14.01
N ASN A 258 -13.08 -1.70 13.78
CA ASN A 258 -13.97 -2.16 14.85
C ASN A 258 -13.57 -3.53 15.42
N SER A 259 -12.75 -4.30 14.69
CA SER A 259 -12.24 -5.60 15.14
C SER A 259 -11.61 -5.51 16.52
N GLY A 260 -11.97 -6.44 17.41
CA GLY A 260 -11.54 -6.48 18.81
C GLY A 260 -12.35 -5.61 19.76
N GLY A 261 -13.30 -4.84 19.24
CA GLY A 261 -14.21 -4.03 20.07
C GLY A 261 -15.24 -4.86 20.80
N PRO A 262 -15.76 -4.35 21.94
CA PRO A 262 -16.79 -5.03 22.74
C PRO A 262 -18.15 -4.97 22.07
N LEU A 263 -18.88 -6.08 22.09
CA LEU A 263 -20.31 -6.15 21.79
C LEU A 263 -21.10 -6.12 23.10
N PHE A 264 -21.95 -5.14 23.27
CA PHE A 264 -22.76 -4.94 24.49
C PHE A 264 -24.20 -5.39 24.28
N ASN A 265 -24.80 -5.92 25.33
CA ASN A 265 -26.26 -6.09 25.43
C ASN A 265 -26.91 -4.79 25.88
N LYS A 266 -28.26 -4.79 25.98
CA LYS A 266 -29.08 -3.66 26.43
C LYS A 266 -28.73 -3.18 27.86
N GLN A 267 -28.21 -4.05 28.72
CA GLN A 267 -27.77 -3.72 30.07
C GLN A 267 -26.36 -3.14 30.12
N GLY A 268 -25.66 -3.01 28.98
CA GLY A 268 -24.30 -2.50 28.88
C GLY A 268 -23.24 -3.48 29.37
N ASN A 269 -23.53 -4.78 29.40
CA ASN A 269 -22.58 -5.85 29.67
C ASN A 269 -22.03 -6.40 28.34
N ILE A 270 -20.78 -6.86 28.37
CA ILE A 270 -20.11 -7.40 27.18
C ILE A 270 -20.55 -8.85 26.98
N VAL A 271 -21.13 -9.12 25.80
CA VAL A 271 -21.64 -10.45 25.37
C VAL A 271 -20.82 -11.05 24.23
N GLY A 272 -19.94 -10.25 23.61
CA GLY A 272 -19.08 -10.70 22.51
C GLY A 272 -17.98 -9.71 22.16
N ILE A 273 -17.15 -10.09 21.19
CA ILE A 273 -16.05 -9.33 20.63
C ILE A 273 -16.28 -9.22 19.12
N THR A 274 -16.38 -8.00 18.58
CA THR A 274 -16.63 -7.80 17.15
C THR A 274 -15.41 -8.20 16.30
N SER A 275 -15.67 -8.86 15.16
CA SER A 275 -14.62 -9.25 14.22
C SER A 275 -15.06 -8.92 12.79
N SER A 276 -14.26 -8.11 12.09
CA SER A 276 -14.47 -7.76 10.67
C SER A 276 -13.78 -8.76 9.72
N GLY A 277 -12.92 -9.63 10.24
CA GLY A 277 -12.12 -10.57 9.45
C GLY A 277 -12.94 -11.70 8.82
N LEU A 278 -14.06 -12.07 9.44
CA LEU A 278 -14.90 -13.20 9.00
C LEU A 278 -15.74 -12.90 7.74
N ASN A 279 -15.82 -11.65 7.31
CA ASN A 279 -16.75 -11.23 6.24
C ASN A 279 -16.15 -11.01 4.86
N ARG A 280 -14.82 -10.84 4.73
CA ARG A 280 -14.26 -10.19 3.53
C ARG A 280 -13.92 -11.12 2.37
N GLU A 281 -13.56 -12.35 2.64
CA GLU A 281 -13.04 -13.23 1.59
C GLU A 281 -14.11 -14.12 0.92
N MET A 282 -15.27 -14.30 1.52
CA MET A 282 -16.23 -15.30 1.03
C MET A 282 -17.55 -14.76 0.48
N PHE A 283 -18.02 -13.58 0.89
CA PHE A 283 -19.36 -13.11 0.46
C PHE A 283 -19.40 -11.59 0.29
N ASN A 284 -19.77 -11.13 -0.90
CA ASN A 284 -20.24 -9.76 -1.18
C ASN A 284 -21.63 -9.50 -0.54
N SER A 285 -21.89 -10.00 0.68
CA SER A 285 -23.18 -9.81 1.33
C SER A 285 -23.18 -8.57 2.21
N GLU A 286 -24.02 -7.62 1.90
CA GLU A 286 -24.29 -6.47 2.74
C GLU A 286 -24.99 -6.92 4.03
N ASN A 287 -24.56 -6.35 5.18
CA ASN A 287 -25.19 -6.53 6.51
C ASN A 287 -25.05 -7.91 7.19
N VAL A 288 -24.08 -8.72 6.82
CA VAL A 288 -23.72 -9.94 7.55
C VAL A 288 -22.45 -9.70 8.35
N ASN A 289 -22.54 -9.51 9.65
CA ASN A 289 -21.42 -9.25 10.53
C ASN A 289 -21.37 -10.29 11.65
N TYR A 290 -20.21 -10.46 12.29
CA TYR A 290 -20.02 -11.47 13.31
C TYR A 290 -19.37 -10.90 14.56
N ALA A 291 -19.69 -11.54 15.70
CA ALA A 291 -19.02 -11.28 16.97
C ALA A 291 -18.75 -12.61 17.69
N ILE A 292 -17.52 -12.77 18.14
CA ILE A 292 -17.08 -13.92 18.93
C ILE A 292 -17.81 -13.87 20.28
N LYS A 293 -18.39 -14.97 20.71
CA LYS A 293 -19.09 -15.03 21.99
C LYS A 293 -18.13 -14.84 23.15
N VAL A 294 -18.52 -14.07 24.13
CA VAL A 294 -17.67 -13.78 25.31
C VAL A 294 -17.30 -15.03 26.11
N SER A 295 -18.07 -16.13 26.00
CA SER A 295 -17.75 -17.41 26.64
C SER A 295 -16.39 -17.99 26.22
N TYR A 296 -15.95 -17.74 24.98
CA TYR A 296 -14.61 -18.15 24.52
C TYR A 296 -13.50 -17.32 25.17
N LEU A 297 -13.70 -16.00 25.31
CA LEU A 297 -12.80 -15.15 26.08
C LEU A 297 -12.74 -15.58 27.55
N MET A 298 -13.90 -15.89 28.16
CA MET A 298 -13.96 -16.40 29.55
C MET A 298 -13.18 -17.70 29.72
N THR A 299 -13.29 -18.61 28.74
CA THR A 299 -12.55 -19.88 28.74
C THR A 299 -11.03 -19.60 28.68
N LEU A 300 -10.60 -18.68 27.84
CA LEU A 300 -9.20 -18.27 27.73
C LEU A 300 -8.68 -17.70 29.08
N ILE A 301 -9.44 -16.79 29.69
CA ILE A 301 -9.08 -16.17 30.97
C ILE A 301 -9.00 -17.22 32.10
N VAL A 302 -10.03 -18.02 32.29
CA VAL A 302 -10.11 -18.97 33.41
C VAL A 302 -9.00 -20.03 33.34
N ASN A 303 -8.57 -20.41 32.12
CA ASN A 303 -7.51 -21.40 31.95
C ASN A 303 -6.10 -20.86 32.09
N LEU A 304 -5.87 -19.57 31.81
CA LEU A 304 -4.52 -19.00 31.64
C LEU A 304 -4.21 -17.82 32.56
N MET A 305 -5.21 -17.27 33.28
CA MET A 305 -5.06 -16.05 34.08
C MET A 305 -5.74 -16.16 35.45
N ASP A 306 -5.48 -15.17 36.31
CA ASP A 306 -6.24 -14.98 37.53
C ASP A 306 -7.66 -14.46 37.20
N ILE A 307 -8.68 -15.06 37.78
CA ILE A 307 -10.09 -14.65 37.60
C ILE A 307 -10.37 -13.22 38.06
N GLN A 308 -9.51 -12.62 38.90
CA GLN A 308 -9.62 -11.22 39.32
C GLN A 308 -9.50 -10.23 38.16
N VAL A 309 -8.96 -10.64 37.02
CA VAL A 309 -8.93 -9.80 35.79
C VAL A 309 -10.29 -9.61 35.16
N ILE A 310 -11.28 -10.46 35.50
CA ILE A 310 -12.63 -10.41 34.93
C ILE A 310 -13.38 -9.20 35.50
N PRO A 311 -13.88 -8.27 34.66
CA PRO A 311 -14.74 -7.18 35.11
C PRO A 311 -16.06 -7.72 35.66
N ASN A 312 -16.50 -7.13 36.77
CA ASN A 312 -17.76 -7.47 37.45
C ASN A 312 -18.64 -6.25 37.75
N GLY A 313 -18.40 -5.16 37.00
CA GLY A 313 -19.14 -3.92 37.19
C GLY A 313 -20.60 -4.04 36.77
N GLN A 314 -21.48 -3.34 37.48
CA GLN A 314 -22.92 -3.29 37.24
C GLN A 314 -23.43 -1.85 37.06
N LYS A 315 -22.52 -0.88 36.92
CA LYS A 315 -22.89 0.53 36.82
C LYS A 315 -23.86 0.81 35.66
N ASN A 316 -23.70 0.11 34.56
CA ASN A 316 -24.50 0.31 33.37
C ASN A 316 -25.91 -0.25 33.44
N SER A 317 -26.21 -1.20 34.34
CA SER A 317 -27.47 -1.91 34.37
C SER A 317 -28.68 -1.00 34.63
N THR A 318 -28.49 0.15 35.25
CA THR A 318 -29.55 1.14 35.53
C THR A 318 -29.42 2.41 34.68
N CYS A 319 -28.41 2.50 33.81
CA CYS A 319 -28.15 3.65 32.96
C CYS A 319 -28.92 3.56 31.63
N ASN A 320 -29.30 4.73 31.10
CA ASN A 320 -29.73 4.81 29.70
C ASN A 320 -28.57 4.63 28.74
N LEU A 321 -28.84 4.44 27.45
CA LEU A 321 -27.82 4.16 26.45
C LEU A 321 -26.72 5.24 26.35
N THR A 322 -27.10 6.52 26.42
CA THR A 322 -26.14 7.64 26.37
C THR A 322 -25.19 7.62 27.57
N GLU A 323 -25.71 7.31 28.74
CA GLU A 323 -24.92 7.16 29.97
C GLU A 323 -24.01 5.94 29.88
N GLN A 324 -24.48 4.80 29.35
CA GLN A 324 -23.68 3.59 29.12
C GLN A 324 -22.50 3.90 28.18
N ILE A 325 -22.76 4.58 27.06
CA ILE A 325 -21.70 4.99 26.11
C ILE A 325 -20.67 5.90 26.81
N THR A 326 -21.13 6.88 27.57
CA THR A 326 -20.26 7.80 28.33
C THR A 326 -19.38 7.05 29.33
N ASN A 327 -19.94 6.07 30.05
CA ASN A 327 -19.20 5.26 31.01
C ASN A 327 -18.18 4.32 30.33
N ASN A 328 -18.56 3.73 29.19
CA ASN A 328 -17.77 2.68 28.55
C ASN A 328 -16.62 3.22 27.69
N LYS A 329 -16.79 4.38 27.04
CA LYS A 329 -15.84 4.91 26.06
C LYS A 329 -14.41 5.10 26.59
N GLU A 330 -14.23 5.35 27.90
CA GLU A 330 -12.95 5.53 28.56
C GLU A 330 -12.14 4.24 28.69
N TYR A 331 -12.80 3.09 28.46
CA TYR A 331 -12.23 1.74 28.57
C TYR A 331 -12.15 1.02 27.24
N ILE A 332 -12.32 1.75 26.13
CA ILE A 332 -12.24 1.23 24.77
C ILE A 332 -11.16 2.03 24.02
N PHE A 333 -10.26 1.35 23.35
CA PHE A 333 -9.00 1.92 22.89
C PHE A 333 -8.76 1.64 21.40
N ILE A 334 -8.00 2.53 20.76
CA ILE A 334 -7.36 2.22 19.49
C ILE A 334 -6.14 1.35 19.79
N ILE A 335 -6.05 0.22 19.11
CA ILE A 335 -4.83 -0.61 19.04
C ILE A 335 -4.15 -0.28 17.72
N SER A 336 -2.93 0.26 17.81
CA SER A 336 -2.09 0.59 16.66
C SER A 336 -0.94 -0.40 16.61
N CYS A 337 -0.81 -1.10 15.48
CA CYS A 337 0.22 -2.11 15.24
C CYS A 337 1.10 -1.71 14.07
N ASN A 338 2.38 -2.05 14.15
CA ASN A 338 3.30 -1.95 13.02
C ASN A 338 4.24 -3.17 12.97
N GLN A 339 4.77 -3.42 11.77
CA GLN A 339 5.87 -4.37 11.55
C GLN A 339 7.19 -3.65 11.58
#